data_6905d56a1f76b0e96618740f0f3e1b91
#
_entry.id   6905d56a1f76b0e96618740f0f3e1b91
#
_cell.length_a   1.000
_cell.length_b   1.000
_cell.length_c   1.000
_cell.angle_alpha   90.00
_cell.angle_beta   90.00
_cell.angle_gamma   90.00
#
_symmetry.space_group_name_H-M   'P 1'
#
loop_
_entity.id
_entity.type
_entity.pdbx_description
1 polymer ?
#
loop_
_entity_poly.entity_id
_entity_poly.type
_entity_poly.pdbx_seq_one_letter_code
_entity_poly.pdbx_strand_id
1 'polypeptide(L)'
;MTDKHSHWIELTQAPKQGVTVVQTLSGSESLPRKSSNSSKSSNDSVGQSSLNAMYGQFNLGLHVGDDSMQVHQNRAHLLQSLQQYHPVLNSIHWLNQIHGNDVYQVTDKIGTAAICADAHITRLPNVALAIMTADCVPVMIATDAADDNKLIAAIHAGWQGLSKNIIAKTVQKMVHQFDFAAGDNATAEMHKVTRGWHAWIGASIAQASYEVHSRVKDAVLSALNVSEAVATQLFQPNADKVGHYFADLPAIAELQLKACGIYQVHKSGLDSHSDARFYSYRRQTQHQLPATGRMATLIFMD
;
A
#
# COMPACT_ATOMS: atom_id res chain seq x y z
N MET A 1 21.99 -8.46 7.94
CA MET A 1 20.87 -9.42 7.99
C MET A 1 20.76 -10.05 6.62
N THR A 2 21.07 -11.31 6.49
CA THR A 2 21.02 -12.04 5.23
C THR A 2 19.54 -12.25 4.86
N ASP A 3 19.20 -11.75 3.69
CA ASP A 3 17.90 -11.80 3.04
C ASP A 3 17.39 -13.26 2.97
N LYS A 4 16.50 -13.65 3.88
CA LYS A 4 15.88 -14.98 3.87
C LYS A 4 14.70 -15.06 2.89
N HIS A 5 14.29 -13.93 2.31
CA HIS A 5 13.09 -13.83 1.50
C HIS A 5 13.40 -13.16 0.16
N SER A 6 13.31 -13.90 -0.94
CA SER A 6 13.63 -13.38 -2.27
C SER A 6 12.63 -12.36 -2.83
N HIS A 7 11.41 -12.25 -2.23
CA HIS A 7 10.32 -11.49 -2.83
C HIS A 7 9.65 -10.47 -1.90
N TRP A 8 10.03 -10.39 -0.63
CA TRP A 8 9.45 -9.42 0.32
C TRP A 8 10.41 -9.08 1.47
N ILE A 9 10.17 -7.95 2.11
CA ILE A 9 10.84 -7.47 3.32
C ILE A 9 9.79 -7.21 4.41
N GLU A 10 10.14 -7.51 5.65
CA GLU A 10 9.29 -7.21 6.80
C GLU A 10 9.49 -5.76 7.23
N LEU A 11 8.37 -5.03 7.45
CA LEU A 11 8.36 -3.65 7.92
C LEU A 11 8.13 -3.55 9.44
N THR A 12 7.62 -4.58 10.07
CA THR A 12 7.47 -4.65 11.53
C THR A 12 8.84 -4.89 12.18
N GLN A 13 9.25 -3.99 13.07
CA GLN A 13 10.55 -4.08 13.77
C GLN A 13 10.47 -4.86 15.09
N ALA A 14 9.27 -5.19 15.57
CA ALA A 14 9.07 -5.96 16.79
C ALA A 14 7.70 -6.66 16.77
N PRO A 15 7.62 -7.96 17.12
CA PRO A 15 6.38 -8.73 17.15
C PRO A 15 5.45 -8.37 18.33
N LYS A 16 5.70 -7.25 19.03
CA LYS A 16 4.95 -6.86 20.24
C LYS A 16 3.48 -6.47 19.98
N GLN A 17 3.11 -6.26 18.71
CA GLN A 17 1.75 -5.81 18.38
C GLN A 17 0.85 -6.95 17.87
N GLY A 18 1.36 -8.19 17.78
CA GLY A 18 0.62 -9.34 17.28
C GLY A 18 0.11 -9.13 15.86
N VAL A 19 0.88 -8.41 15.03
CA VAL A 19 0.66 -8.21 13.60
C VAL A 19 1.98 -8.18 12.85
N THR A 20 1.98 -8.69 11.65
CA THR A 20 3.10 -8.61 10.71
C THR A 20 2.73 -7.72 9.52
N VAL A 21 3.63 -6.81 9.15
CA VAL A 21 3.52 -5.98 7.94
C VAL A 21 4.69 -6.28 7.03
N VAL A 22 4.39 -6.64 5.78
CA VAL A 22 5.39 -6.98 4.77
C VAL A 22 5.23 -6.13 3.50
N GLN A 23 6.35 -5.83 2.85
CA GLN A 23 6.43 -5.15 1.56
C GLN A 23 7.03 -6.08 0.53
N THR A 24 6.32 -6.35 -0.56
CA THR A 24 6.86 -7.17 -1.66
C THR A 24 7.82 -6.38 -2.55
N LEU A 25 8.72 -7.09 -3.20
CA LEU A 25 9.70 -6.59 -4.15
C LEU A 25 9.28 -6.94 -5.58
N SER A 26 9.84 -6.26 -6.57
CA SER A 26 9.59 -6.52 -8.00
C SER A 26 10.24 -7.80 -8.51
N GLY A 27 11.18 -8.38 -7.76
CA GLY A 27 11.96 -9.54 -8.16
C GLY A 27 13.01 -9.23 -9.25
N SER A 28 13.33 -7.96 -9.51
CA SER A 28 14.17 -7.56 -10.64
C SER A 28 15.66 -7.83 -10.47
N GLU A 29 16.15 -8.19 -9.29
CA GLU A 29 17.60 -8.24 -9.03
C GLU A 29 18.27 -9.61 -8.97
N SER A 30 17.59 -10.76 -9.08
CA SER A 30 18.33 -11.96 -8.74
C SER A 30 18.15 -13.27 -9.53
N LEU A 31 17.16 -13.46 -10.38
CA LEU A 31 17.07 -14.73 -11.11
C LEU A 31 16.48 -14.58 -12.52
N PRO A 32 17.10 -15.17 -13.57
CA PRO A 32 16.41 -15.35 -14.84
C PRO A 32 15.18 -16.24 -14.61
N ARG A 33 14.01 -15.82 -15.12
CA ARG A 33 12.81 -16.69 -15.13
C ARG A 33 13.22 -18.05 -15.67
N LYS A 34 13.02 -19.12 -14.90
CA LYS A 34 13.16 -20.48 -15.43
C LYS A 34 12.13 -20.62 -16.54
N SER A 35 12.60 -20.71 -17.78
CA SER A 35 11.73 -21.09 -18.88
C SER A 35 11.15 -22.46 -18.56
N SER A 36 9.84 -22.56 -18.36
CA SER A 36 9.15 -23.83 -18.45
C SER A 36 9.40 -24.33 -19.85
N ASN A 37 10.07 -25.52 -19.98
CA ASN A 37 10.32 -26.19 -21.25
C ASN A 37 8.97 -26.50 -21.92
N SER A 38 8.49 -25.59 -22.76
CA SER A 38 7.50 -25.86 -23.78
C SER A 38 8.20 -25.65 -25.14
N SER A 39 8.10 -26.65 -25.98
CA SER A 39 8.70 -26.80 -27.31
C SER A 39 8.74 -25.50 -28.12
N LYS A 40 9.92 -25.11 -28.53
CA LYS A 40 10.27 -23.94 -29.33
C LYS A 40 9.45 -23.83 -30.61
N SER A 41 8.73 -22.74 -30.78
CA SER A 41 8.56 -22.08 -32.07
C SER A 41 9.41 -20.78 -32.04
N SER A 42 10.16 -20.56 -33.11
CA SER A 42 11.31 -19.63 -33.17
C SER A 42 10.95 -18.15 -33.31
N ASN A 43 9.68 -17.72 -33.06
CA ASN A 43 9.22 -16.32 -33.16
C ASN A 43 8.79 -15.66 -31.85
N ASP A 44 8.71 -16.40 -30.71
CA ASP A 44 8.19 -15.89 -29.44
C ASP A 44 9.24 -15.29 -28.50
N SER A 45 10.53 -15.42 -28.81
CA SER A 45 11.60 -15.06 -27.86
C SER A 45 11.82 -13.56 -27.67
N VAL A 46 11.44 -12.72 -28.65
CA VAL A 46 11.60 -11.25 -28.56
C VAL A 46 10.47 -10.63 -27.72
N GLY A 47 9.25 -11.14 -27.82
CA GLY A 47 8.10 -10.66 -27.05
C GLY A 47 8.23 -10.93 -25.54
N GLN A 48 8.67 -12.14 -25.16
CA GLN A 48 8.77 -12.54 -23.76
C GLN A 48 9.88 -11.79 -23.00
N SER A 49 11.00 -11.49 -23.64
CA SER A 49 12.08 -10.75 -23.03
C SER A 49 11.71 -9.28 -22.78
N SER A 50 10.90 -8.68 -23.65
CA SER A 50 10.38 -7.32 -23.47
C SER A 50 9.32 -7.21 -22.37
N LEU A 51 8.44 -8.20 -22.23
CA LEU A 51 7.45 -8.26 -21.14
C LEU A 51 8.13 -8.42 -19.78
N ASN A 52 9.15 -9.26 -19.68
CA ASN A 52 9.93 -9.41 -18.43
C ASN A 52 10.63 -8.13 -18.00
N ALA A 53 11.07 -7.29 -18.94
CA ALA A 53 11.67 -5.99 -18.64
C ALA A 53 10.66 -4.99 -18.07
N MET A 54 9.36 -5.10 -18.42
CA MET A 54 8.30 -4.18 -17.99
C MET A 54 7.67 -4.58 -16.64
N TYR A 55 7.37 -5.87 -16.47
CA TYR A 55 6.64 -6.38 -15.32
C TYR A 55 7.52 -6.99 -14.23
N GLY A 56 8.84 -7.01 -14.42
CA GLY A 56 9.77 -7.70 -13.52
C GLY A 56 9.42 -9.18 -13.39
N GLN A 57 9.75 -9.77 -12.25
CA GLN A 57 9.51 -11.19 -12.01
C GLN A 57 8.35 -11.46 -11.05
N PHE A 58 7.90 -10.43 -10.31
CA PHE A 58 6.94 -10.62 -9.23
C PHE A 58 5.79 -9.59 -9.25
N ASN A 59 5.24 -9.34 -10.45
CA ASN A 59 4.06 -8.49 -10.58
C ASN A 59 2.84 -9.15 -9.93
N LEU A 60 2.09 -8.38 -9.14
CA LEU A 60 0.88 -8.79 -8.42
C LEU A 60 -0.41 -8.14 -8.96
N GLY A 61 -0.29 -7.22 -9.94
CA GLY A 61 -1.41 -6.48 -10.50
C GLY A 61 -2.03 -7.15 -11.72
N LEU A 62 -3.29 -7.58 -11.63
CA LEU A 62 -4.05 -8.15 -12.76
C LEU A 62 -4.50 -7.11 -13.79
N HIS A 63 -4.52 -5.82 -13.42
CA HIS A 63 -5.09 -4.72 -14.23
C HIS A 63 -4.04 -3.96 -15.06
N VAL A 64 -2.79 -4.42 -15.08
CA VAL A 64 -1.70 -3.69 -15.74
C VAL A 64 -1.31 -4.22 -17.12
N GLY A 65 -1.97 -5.29 -17.59
CA GLY A 65 -1.74 -5.86 -18.90
C GLY A 65 -0.67 -6.97 -18.97
N ASP A 66 -0.21 -7.47 -17.81
CA ASP A 66 0.66 -8.66 -17.74
C ASP A 66 -0.15 -9.95 -17.95
N ASP A 67 0.54 -11.07 -18.17
CA ASP A 67 -0.08 -12.40 -18.23
C ASP A 67 -0.80 -12.69 -16.89
N SER A 68 -2.12 -12.82 -16.96
CA SER A 68 -2.96 -13.07 -15.79
C SER A 68 -2.62 -14.37 -15.06
N MET A 69 -2.21 -15.42 -15.79
CA MET A 69 -1.80 -16.68 -15.20
C MET A 69 -0.52 -16.50 -14.38
N GLN A 70 0.46 -15.76 -14.92
CA GLN A 70 1.70 -15.45 -14.20
C GLN A 70 1.41 -14.64 -12.93
N VAL A 71 0.50 -13.65 -13.00
CA VAL A 71 0.10 -12.86 -11.82
C VAL A 71 -0.57 -13.74 -10.76
N HIS A 72 -1.45 -14.67 -11.15
CA HIS A 72 -2.05 -15.63 -10.22
C HIS A 72 -1.01 -16.56 -9.58
N GLN A 73 -0.04 -17.02 -10.35
CA GLN A 73 1.07 -17.82 -9.81
C GLN A 73 1.92 -17.01 -8.81
N ASN A 74 2.23 -15.75 -9.11
CA ASN A 74 2.95 -14.88 -8.19
C ASN A 74 2.16 -14.67 -6.88
N ARG A 75 0.84 -14.43 -6.95
CA ARG A 75 -0.02 -14.30 -5.75
C ARG A 75 -0.08 -15.58 -4.93
N ALA A 76 -0.20 -16.75 -5.58
CA ALA A 76 -0.18 -18.03 -4.91
C ALA A 76 1.19 -18.31 -4.25
N HIS A 77 2.29 -18.00 -4.94
CA HIS A 77 3.64 -18.12 -4.42
C HIS A 77 3.87 -17.20 -3.20
N LEU A 78 3.35 -15.97 -3.24
CA LEU A 78 3.42 -15.06 -2.09
C LEU A 78 2.74 -15.65 -0.87
N LEU A 79 1.49 -16.13 -1.01
CA LEU A 79 0.77 -16.76 0.08
C LEU A 79 1.54 -17.96 0.64
N GLN A 80 2.00 -18.85 -0.23
CA GLN A 80 2.76 -20.04 0.16
C GLN A 80 4.06 -19.69 0.89
N SER A 81 4.76 -18.65 0.44
CA SER A 81 5.98 -18.18 1.09
C SER A 81 5.69 -17.60 2.49
N LEU A 82 4.62 -16.82 2.64
CA LEU A 82 4.20 -16.27 3.93
C LEU A 82 3.77 -17.39 4.90
N GLN A 83 3.07 -18.40 4.43
CA GLN A 83 2.62 -19.55 5.25
C GLN A 83 3.77 -20.36 5.86
N GLN A 84 4.99 -20.31 5.29
CA GLN A 84 6.17 -20.95 5.88
C GLN A 84 6.56 -20.35 7.23
N TYR A 85 6.23 -19.07 7.45
CA TYR A 85 6.55 -18.33 8.66
C TYR A 85 5.30 -18.04 9.51
N HIS A 86 4.14 -17.98 8.88
CA HIS A 86 2.84 -17.67 9.47
C HIS A 86 1.80 -18.74 9.05
N PRO A 87 1.87 -19.95 9.62
CA PRO A 87 1.07 -21.10 9.17
C PRO A 87 -0.44 -20.94 9.38
N VAL A 88 -0.87 -19.99 10.22
CA VAL A 88 -2.29 -19.67 10.43
C VAL A 88 -2.90 -18.88 9.26
N LEU A 89 -2.09 -18.29 8.40
CA LEU A 89 -2.55 -17.49 7.29
C LEU A 89 -3.14 -18.38 6.19
N ASN A 90 -4.42 -18.18 5.85
CA ASN A 90 -5.13 -19.00 4.86
C ASN A 90 -5.31 -18.31 3.51
N SER A 91 -5.40 -16.96 3.50
CA SER A 91 -5.69 -16.22 2.28
C SER A 91 -5.15 -14.79 2.32
N ILE A 92 -5.01 -14.21 1.14
CA ILE A 92 -4.74 -12.79 0.96
C ILE A 92 -5.96 -12.17 0.28
N HIS A 93 -6.55 -11.15 0.90
CA HIS A 93 -7.64 -10.38 0.32
C HIS A 93 -7.10 -9.24 -0.54
N TRP A 94 -7.58 -9.17 -1.78
CA TRP A 94 -7.21 -8.18 -2.79
C TRP A 94 -8.38 -7.28 -3.14
N LEU A 95 -8.12 -6.02 -3.47
CA LEU A 95 -9.11 -5.06 -3.95
C LEU A 95 -8.91 -4.76 -5.43
N ASN A 96 -9.98 -4.39 -6.11
CA ASN A 96 -9.93 -3.61 -7.34
C ASN A 96 -9.85 -2.13 -6.96
N GLN A 97 -8.64 -1.60 -6.84
CA GLN A 97 -8.35 -0.23 -6.40
C GLN A 97 -8.71 0.77 -7.51
N ILE A 98 -9.52 1.76 -7.19
CA ILE A 98 -10.10 2.72 -8.13
C ILE A 98 -9.72 4.18 -7.83
N HIS A 99 -8.76 4.41 -6.91
CA HIS A 99 -8.34 5.74 -6.43
C HIS A 99 -9.52 6.52 -5.81
N GLY A 100 -10.43 5.78 -5.17
CA GLY A 100 -11.58 6.29 -4.43
C GLY A 100 -11.26 6.53 -2.94
N ASN A 101 -12.31 6.45 -2.12
CA ASN A 101 -12.21 6.45 -0.67
C ASN A 101 -13.19 5.47 -0.01
N ASP A 102 -13.65 4.46 -0.75
CA ASP A 102 -14.50 3.43 -0.20
C ASP A 102 -13.70 2.41 0.62
N VAL A 103 -14.30 1.97 1.73
CA VAL A 103 -13.70 1.07 2.70
C VAL A 103 -14.54 -0.19 2.79
N TYR A 104 -13.96 -1.33 2.42
CA TYR A 104 -14.60 -2.63 2.48
C TYR A 104 -14.31 -3.32 3.82
N GLN A 105 -15.28 -4.03 4.38
CA GLN A 105 -15.07 -4.89 5.54
C GLN A 105 -15.03 -6.34 5.10
N VAL A 106 -13.89 -6.99 5.29
CA VAL A 106 -13.70 -8.41 4.99
C VAL A 106 -14.25 -9.23 6.14
N THR A 107 -15.19 -10.11 5.82
CA THR A 107 -15.81 -11.07 6.74
C THR A 107 -15.56 -12.49 6.23
N ASP A 108 -15.97 -13.50 6.99
CA ASP A 108 -15.90 -14.92 6.62
C ASP A 108 -16.64 -15.27 5.31
N LYS A 109 -17.58 -14.41 4.91
CA LYS A 109 -18.29 -14.52 3.63
C LYS A 109 -17.48 -13.87 2.52
N ILE A 110 -16.42 -14.52 2.08
CA ILE A 110 -15.63 -14.05 0.93
C ILE A 110 -16.42 -14.33 -0.33
N GLY A 111 -17.00 -13.28 -0.91
CA GLY A 111 -17.63 -13.36 -2.24
C GLY A 111 -16.57 -13.55 -3.34
N THR A 112 -16.97 -14.13 -4.48
CA THR A 112 -16.10 -14.34 -5.64
C THR A 112 -15.94 -13.07 -6.51
N ALA A 113 -16.73 -12.01 -6.24
CA ALA A 113 -16.69 -10.77 -7.00
C ALA A 113 -15.50 -9.89 -6.59
N ALA A 114 -14.85 -9.27 -7.58
CA ALA A 114 -13.84 -8.26 -7.33
C ALA A 114 -14.45 -7.04 -6.62
N ILE A 115 -13.96 -6.71 -5.44
CA ILE A 115 -14.45 -5.59 -4.62
C ILE A 115 -13.76 -4.30 -5.06
N CYS A 116 -14.53 -3.33 -5.56
CA CYS A 116 -14.07 -1.99 -5.87
C CYS A 116 -14.00 -1.15 -4.59
N ALA A 117 -12.80 -0.93 -4.07
CA ALA A 117 -12.53 -0.10 -2.89
C ALA A 117 -11.03 0.24 -2.85
N ASP A 118 -10.67 1.23 -2.04
CA ASP A 118 -9.27 1.63 -1.84
C ASP A 118 -8.79 1.43 -0.40
N ALA A 119 -9.65 0.90 0.46
CA ALA A 119 -9.27 0.41 1.78
C ALA A 119 -10.10 -0.80 2.18
N HIS A 120 -9.55 -1.64 3.05
CA HIS A 120 -10.28 -2.74 3.67
C HIS A 120 -9.86 -2.95 5.11
N ILE A 121 -10.78 -3.51 5.91
CA ILE A 121 -10.59 -3.82 7.33
C ILE A 121 -11.01 -5.25 7.61
N THR A 122 -10.42 -5.90 8.62
CA THR A 122 -10.84 -7.25 9.06
C THR A 122 -10.45 -7.53 10.52
N ARG A 123 -11.26 -8.41 11.16
CA ARG A 123 -10.94 -9.08 12.43
C ARG A 123 -10.52 -10.53 12.23
N LEU A 124 -10.49 -11.02 11.00
CA LEU A 124 -10.15 -12.41 10.70
C LEU A 124 -8.63 -12.63 10.87
N PRO A 125 -8.20 -13.50 11.80
CA PRO A 125 -6.76 -13.68 12.08
C PRO A 125 -6.03 -14.41 10.96
N ASN A 126 -6.75 -15.13 10.11
CA ASN A 126 -6.19 -15.97 9.05
C ASN A 126 -6.23 -15.33 7.65
N VAL A 127 -6.51 -14.01 7.57
CA VAL A 127 -6.60 -13.26 6.32
C VAL A 127 -5.61 -12.11 6.33
N ALA A 128 -4.72 -12.07 5.34
CA ALA A 128 -3.90 -10.89 5.06
C ALA A 128 -4.70 -9.88 4.21
N LEU A 129 -4.55 -8.60 4.51
CA LEU A 129 -5.05 -7.50 3.68
C LEU A 129 -3.92 -6.96 2.83
N ALA A 130 -4.09 -6.87 1.51
CA ALA A 130 -3.08 -6.43 0.56
C ALA A 130 -3.48 -5.15 -0.18
N ILE A 131 -2.59 -4.17 -0.23
CA ILE A 131 -2.69 -2.98 -1.07
C ILE A 131 -1.60 -3.02 -2.12
N MET A 132 -2.00 -2.93 -3.39
CA MET A 132 -1.09 -2.87 -4.53
C MET A 132 -0.70 -1.44 -4.84
N THR A 133 0.59 -1.20 -5.06
CA THR A 133 1.12 0.12 -5.41
C THR A 133 2.21 0.05 -6.49
N ALA A 134 2.44 1.18 -7.12
CA ALA A 134 3.61 1.58 -7.87
C ALA A 134 3.64 3.11 -7.75
N ASP A 135 4.17 3.62 -6.64
CA ASP A 135 4.31 5.00 -6.16
C ASP A 135 3.30 5.48 -5.13
N CYS A 136 2.00 5.12 -5.22
CA CYS A 136 1.02 5.53 -4.21
C CYS A 136 1.41 5.01 -2.81
N VAL A 137 0.96 5.71 -1.76
CA VAL A 137 1.28 5.37 -0.37
C VAL A 137 0.40 4.23 0.14
N PRO A 138 0.95 3.07 0.51
CA PRO A 138 0.23 2.05 1.24
C PRO A 138 0.30 2.36 2.74
N VAL A 139 -0.85 2.38 3.42
CA VAL A 139 -0.94 2.60 4.87
C VAL A 139 -1.60 1.39 5.51
N MET A 140 -0.92 0.80 6.49
CA MET A 140 -1.41 -0.32 7.30
C MET A 140 -1.71 0.19 8.69
N ILE A 141 -2.84 -0.24 9.28
CA ILE A 141 -3.24 0.14 10.65
C ILE A 141 -3.57 -1.12 11.43
N ALA A 142 -3.15 -1.18 12.69
CA ALA A 142 -3.57 -2.19 13.66
C ALA A 142 -4.02 -1.51 14.95
N THR A 143 -5.06 -2.07 15.57
CA THR A 143 -5.43 -1.72 16.94
C THR A 143 -4.43 -2.29 17.92
N ASP A 144 -4.45 -1.84 19.18
CA ASP A 144 -3.50 -2.28 20.20
C ASP A 144 -3.49 -3.81 20.33
N ALA A 145 -2.29 -4.38 20.57
CA ALA A 145 -2.10 -5.80 20.76
C ALA A 145 -2.79 -6.38 22.01
N ALA A 146 -3.07 -5.53 23.01
CA ALA A 146 -3.78 -5.92 24.23
C ALA A 146 -5.30 -6.06 24.03
N ASP A 147 -5.81 -5.66 22.86
CA ASP A 147 -7.23 -5.76 22.54
C ASP A 147 -7.57 -7.16 22.00
N ASP A 148 -8.36 -7.94 22.75
CA ASP A 148 -8.87 -9.26 22.32
C ASP A 148 -9.71 -9.17 21.03
N ASN A 149 -10.17 -7.96 20.68
CA ASN A 149 -10.93 -7.64 19.48
C ASN A 149 -10.04 -6.99 18.40
N LYS A 150 -8.81 -7.45 18.24
CA LYS A 150 -7.88 -6.88 17.27
C LYS A 150 -8.52 -6.67 15.88
N LEU A 151 -8.27 -5.50 15.30
CA LEU A 151 -8.75 -5.09 13.98
C LEU A 151 -7.58 -4.53 13.19
N ILE A 152 -7.45 -4.95 11.95
CA ILE A 152 -6.43 -4.45 11.03
C ILE A 152 -7.08 -3.77 9.82
N ALA A 153 -6.34 -2.85 9.22
CA ALA A 153 -6.72 -2.18 7.98
C ALA A 153 -5.55 -2.05 7.03
N ALA A 154 -5.86 -2.05 5.73
CA ALA A 154 -4.92 -1.70 4.67
C ALA A 154 -5.56 -0.68 3.73
N ILE A 155 -4.82 0.39 3.39
CA ILE A 155 -5.32 1.59 2.71
C ILE A 155 -4.42 1.93 1.54
N HIS A 156 -5.00 2.14 0.36
CA HIS A 156 -4.37 2.73 -0.80
C HIS A 156 -4.52 4.26 -0.75
N ALA A 157 -3.50 4.94 -0.27
CA ALA A 157 -3.50 6.38 -0.10
C ALA A 157 -2.71 7.10 -1.22
N GLY A 158 -3.19 6.99 -2.46
CA GLY A 158 -2.76 7.87 -3.55
C GLY A 158 -3.27 9.30 -3.34
N TRP A 159 -2.76 10.30 -4.09
CA TRP A 159 -3.17 11.70 -3.90
C TRP A 159 -4.68 11.93 -3.97
N GLN A 160 -5.42 11.18 -4.82
CA GLN A 160 -6.87 11.26 -4.91
C GLN A 160 -7.57 10.73 -3.66
N GLY A 161 -7.09 9.59 -3.11
CA GLY A 161 -7.59 9.05 -1.86
C GLY A 161 -7.33 9.98 -0.67
N LEU A 162 -6.12 10.55 -0.60
CA LEU A 162 -5.73 11.53 0.42
C LEU A 162 -6.59 12.80 0.34
N SER A 163 -6.86 13.32 -0.86
CA SER A 163 -7.75 14.48 -1.05
C SER A 163 -9.21 14.21 -0.71
N LYS A 164 -9.61 12.94 -0.62
CA LYS A 164 -10.95 12.48 -0.22
C LYS A 164 -10.99 11.94 1.21
N ASN A 165 -9.92 12.16 2.01
CA ASN A 165 -9.82 11.74 3.41
C ASN A 165 -9.99 10.22 3.62
N ILE A 166 -9.41 9.37 2.74
CA ILE A 166 -9.54 7.90 2.83
C ILE A 166 -9.06 7.36 4.18
N ILE A 167 -7.99 7.94 4.75
CA ILE A 167 -7.45 7.52 6.06
C ILE A 167 -8.47 7.78 7.16
N ALA A 168 -9.02 9.00 7.23
CA ALA A 168 -10.02 9.36 8.23
C ALA A 168 -11.28 8.48 8.10
N LYS A 169 -11.76 8.25 6.86
CA LYS A 169 -12.92 7.39 6.59
C LYS A 169 -12.67 5.94 7.04
N THR A 170 -11.44 5.43 6.85
CA THR A 170 -11.07 4.09 7.30
C THR A 170 -11.01 4.01 8.83
N VAL A 171 -10.34 4.98 9.48
CA VAL A 171 -10.26 5.04 10.94
C VAL A 171 -11.65 5.16 11.58
N GLN A 172 -12.53 6.00 11.03
CA GLN A 172 -13.92 6.10 11.50
C GLN A 172 -14.63 4.75 11.39
N LYS A 173 -14.50 4.04 10.25
CA LYS A 173 -15.09 2.71 10.08
C LYS A 173 -14.52 1.70 11.07
N MET A 174 -13.22 1.76 11.37
CA MET A 174 -12.60 0.92 12.40
C MET A 174 -13.15 1.23 13.80
N VAL A 175 -13.24 2.52 14.16
CA VAL A 175 -13.77 2.95 15.47
C VAL A 175 -15.21 2.51 15.66
N HIS A 176 -16.04 2.52 14.62
CA HIS A 176 -17.43 2.02 14.68
C HIS A 176 -17.54 0.49 14.90
N GLN A 177 -16.43 -0.24 14.82
CA GLN A 177 -16.42 -1.67 15.17
C GLN A 177 -16.27 -1.91 16.69
N PHE A 178 -15.99 -0.89 17.45
CA PHE A 178 -15.98 -0.88 18.90
C PHE A 178 -17.26 -0.22 19.42
N ASP A 179 -17.75 -0.59 20.59
CA ASP A 179 -18.92 0.04 21.23
C ASP A 179 -18.60 1.49 21.60
N PHE A 180 -18.74 2.35 20.61
CA PHE A 180 -18.40 3.76 20.67
C PHE A 180 -19.67 4.60 20.71
N ALA A 181 -19.98 5.17 21.88
CA ALA A 181 -21.03 6.18 22.00
C ALA A 181 -20.47 7.53 21.56
N ALA A 182 -20.82 7.96 20.33
CA ALA A 182 -20.50 9.31 19.86
C ALA A 182 -21.25 10.33 20.73
N GLY A 183 -20.57 10.89 21.73
CA GLY A 183 -21.04 12.05 22.51
C GLY A 183 -20.75 13.35 21.76
N ASP A 184 -21.05 14.50 22.42
CA ASP A 184 -20.91 15.86 21.89
C ASP A 184 -19.46 16.20 21.42
N ASN A 185 -18.46 15.37 21.72
CA ASN A 185 -17.05 15.55 21.34
C ASN A 185 -16.47 14.30 20.62
N ALA A 186 -17.03 13.99 19.45
CA ALA A 186 -16.68 12.81 18.66
C ALA A 186 -15.16 12.71 18.34
N THR A 187 -14.47 13.82 18.12
CA THR A 187 -13.03 13.85 17.83
C THR A 187 -12.21 13.45 19.05
N ALA A 188 -12.48 14.02 20.23
CA ALA A 188 -11.73 13.68 21.43
C ALA A 188 -11.96 12.22 21.85
N GLU A 189 -13.17 11.71 21.68
CA GLU A 189 -13.48 10.32 21.95
C GLU A 189 -12.79 9.38 20.95
N MET A 190 -12.77 9.70 19.65
CA MET A 190 -12.02 8.98 18.65
C MET A 190 -10.53 8.89 19.04
N HIS A 191 -9.92 10.01 19.47
CA HIS A 191 -8.52 10.03 19.89
C HIS A 191 -8.23 9.17 21.13
N LYS A 192 -9.20 8.99 22.04
CA LYS A 192 -9.05 8.06 23.17
C LYS A 192 -8.96 6.60 22.69
N VAL A 193 -9.82 6.24 21.74
CA VAL A 193 -9.85 4.87 21.16
C VAL A 193 -8.59 4.58 20.34
N THR A 194 -8.14 5.55 19.52
CA THR A 194 -7.05 5.34 18.56
C THR A 194 -5.66 5.55 19.13
N ARG A 195 -5.54 6.03 20.38
CA ARG A 195 -4.25 6.42 21.00
C ARG A 195 -3.21 5.30 21.04
N GLY A 196 -3.65 4.06 21.23
CA GLY A 196 -2.78 2.87 21.27
C GLY A 196 -2.59 2.20 19.91
N TRP A 197 -3.22 2.71 18.85
CA TRP A 197 -3.14 2.12 17.52
C TRP A 197 -1.81 2.43 16.85
N HIS A 198 -1.36 1.49 16.02
CA HIS A 198 -0.14 1.62 15.24
C HIS A 198 -0.47 1.71 13.76
N ALA A 199 0.33 2.51 13.04
CA ALA A 199 0.26 2.58 11.58
C ALA A 199 1.64 2.40 10.96
N TRP A 200 1.69 1.77 9.78
CA TRP A 200 2.90 1.60 8.96
C TRP A 200 2.67 2.20 7.59
N ILE A 201 3.62 3.01 7.15
CA ILE A 201 3.67 3.56 5.79
C ILE A 201 4.74 2.79 5.02
N GLY A 202 4.31 2.03 4.02
CA GLY A 202 5.18 1.21 3.18
C GLY A 202 5.96 1.99 2.12
N ALA A 203 6.58 1.26 1.18
CA ALA A 203 7.33 1.87 0.09
C ALA A 203 6.41 2.68 -0.83
N SER A 204 6.79 3.92 -1.09
CA SER A 204 6.04 4.87 -1.93
C SER A 204 6.98 5.88 -2.55
N ILE A 205 6.51 6.69 -3.50
CA ILE A 205 7.35 7.71 -4.12
C ILE A 205 7.73 8.80 -3.12
N ALA A 206 9.01 9.14 -3.05
CA ALA A 206 9.52 10.21 -2.20
C ALA A 206 9.20 11.60 -2.78
N GLN A 207 9.19 12.63 -1.92
CA GLN A 207 8.90 14.01 -2.30
C GLN A 207 9.75 14.48 -3.47
N ALA A 208 11.07 14.26 -3.43
CA ALA A 208 12.00 14.71 -4.46
C ALA A 208 11.72 14.14 -5.86
N SER A 209 10.98 13.01 -5.93
CA SER A 209 10.65 12.32 -7.18
C SER A 209 9.21 12.57 -7.65
N TYR A 210 8.35 13.17 -6.80
CA TYR A 210 6.93 13.31 -7.08
C TYR A 210 6.53 14.74 -7.45
N GLU A 211 6.92 15.16 -8.65
CA GLU A 211 6.45 16.42 -9.24
C GLU A 211 4.97 16.33 -9.60
N VAL A 212 4.18 17.32 -9.18
CA VAL A 212 2.74 17.45 -9.42
C VAL A 212 2.38 18.87 -9.85
N HIS A 213 1.25 19.01 -10.54
CA HIS A 213 0.67 20.32 -10.86
C HIS A 213 -0.09 20.91 -9.68
N SER A 214 -0.27 22.25 -9.64
CA SER A 214 -1.01 23.00 -8.59
C SER A 214 -2.38 22.38 -8.25
N ARG A 215 -3.12 21.87 -9.24
CA ARG A 215 -4.42 21.19 -9.00
C ARG A 215 -4.35 20.05 -7.98
N VAL A 216 -3.24 19.29 -7.95
CA VAL A 216 -3.05 18.20 -6.98
C VAL A 216 -2.81 18.78 -5.60
N LYS A 217 -1.94 19.83 -5.50
CA LYS A 217 -1.71 20.56 -4.26
C LYS A 217 -3.01 21.10 -3.69
N ASP A 218 -3.78 21.83 -4.51
CA ASP A 218 -5.03 22.47 -4.07
C ASP A 218 -6.06 21.44 -3.61
N ALA A 219 -6.22 20.34 -4.35
CA ALA A 219 -7.13 19.26 -3.99
C ALA A 219 -6.75 18.59 -2.66
N VAL A 220 -5.46 18.35 -2.41
CA VAL A 220 -5.01 17.71 -1.16
C VAL A 220 -5.08 18.71 0.00
N LEU A 221 -4.65 19.94 -0.18
CA LEU A 221 -4.70 20.96 0.88
C LEU A 221 -6.13 21.30 1.30
N SER A 222 -7.10 21.23 0.39
CA SER A 222 -8.52 21.42 0.75
C SER A 222 -9.04 20.38 1.75
N ALA A 223 -8.41 19.21 1.84
CA ALA A 223 -8.74 18.15 2.79
C ALA A 223 -7.90 18.21 4.09
N LEU A 224 -6.99 19.19 4.20
CA LEU A 224 -6.09 19.32 5.34
C LEU A 224 -6.35 20.66 6.06
N ASN A 225 -6.33 20.62 7.39
CA ASN A 225 -6.32 21.84 8.20
C ASN A 225 -4.88 22.10 8.69
N VAL A 226 -4.07 22.74 7.84
CA VAL A 226 -2.65 22.98 8.12
C VAL A 226 -2.29 24.45 7.89
N SER A 227 -1.25 24.94 8.59
CA SER A 227 -0.71 26.28 8.35
C SER A 227 -0.01 26.36 6.98
N GLU A 228 0.18 27.56 6.47
CA GLU A 228 0.89 27.81 5.21
C GLU A 228 2.33 27.27 5.26
N ALA A 229 3.00 27.39 6.40
CA ALA A 229 4.35 26.85 6.58
C ALA A 229 4.39 25.32 6.41
N VAL A 230 3.42 24.59 6.96
CA VAL A 230 3.29 23.15 6.77
C VAL A 230 2.90 22.82 5.32
N ALA A 231 1.97 23.57 4.73
CA ALA A 231 1.58 23.38 3.33
C ALA A 231 2.79 23.53 2.38
N THR A 232 3.68 24.50 2.63
CA THR A 232 4.91 24.70 1.85
C THR A 232 5.91 23.55 2.02
N GLN A 233 6.01 22.95 3.21
CA GLN A 233 6.84 21.76 3.42
C GLN A 233 6.31 20.53 2.68
N LEU A 234 4.99 20.34 2.68
CA LEU A 234 4.34 19.22 1.99
C LEU A 234 4.39 19.35 0.46
N PHE A 235 4.39 20.58 -0.05
CA PHE A 235 4.39 20.89 -1.48
C PHE A 235 5.47 21.92 -1.78
N GLN A 236 6.72 21.46 -1.95
CA GLN A 236 7.85 22.34 -2.28
C GLN A 236 7.72 22.84 -3.71
N PRO A 237 7.78 24.18 -3.95
CA PRO A 237 7.73 24.71 -5.31
C PRO A 237 8.86 24.15 -6.18
N ASN A 238 8.56 23.81 -7.42
CA ASN A 238 9.58 23.51 -8.42
C ASN A 238 10.12 24.85 -8.97
N ALA A 239 11.39 25.15 -8.69
CA ALA A 239 12.02 26.41 -9.10
C ALA A 239 12.10 26.56 -10.64
N ASP A 240 12.19 25.43 -11.34
CA ASP A 240 12.37 25.42 -12.81
C ASP A 240 11.04 25.41 -13.56
N LYS A 241 9.90 25.23 -12.84
CA LYS A 241 8.61 25.01 -13.51
C LYS A 241 7.44 25.62 -12.72
N VAL A 242 7.02 26.80 -13.14
CA VAL A 242 5.92 27.54 -12.51
C VAL A 242 4.63 26.71 -12.46
N GLY A 243 3.96 26.69 -11.29
CA GLY A 243 2.74 25.95 -11.06
C GLY A 243 2.94 24.45 -10.80
N HIS A 244 4.20 24.02 -10.65
CA HIS A 244 4.56 22.65 -10.28
C HIS A 244 5.21 22.60 -8.88
N TYR A 245 5.03 21.48 -8.21
CA TYR A 245 5.44 21.26 -6.83
C TYR A 245 5.94 19.83 -6.64
N PHE A 246 6.85 19.63 -5.71
CA PHE A 246 7.25 18.32 -5.21
C PHE A 246 6.40 17.98 -3.98
N ALA A 247 5.54 16.95 -4.08
CA ALA A 247 4.59 16.60 -3.05
C ALA A 247 5.10 15.46 -2.16
N ASP A 248 4.98 15.61 -0.83
CA ASP A 248 5.31 14.59 0.17
C ASP A 248 4.06 13.81 0.58
N LEU A 249 3.67 12.80 -0.22
CA LEU A 249 2.50 11.97 0.08
C LEU A 249 2.65 11.18 1.40
N PRO A 250 3.81 10.58 1.73
CA PRO A 250 4.03 9.95 3.04
C PRO A 250 3.81 10.89 4.23
N ALA A 251 4.31 12.13 4.16
CA ALA A 251 4.09 13.11 5.22
C ALA A 251 2.61 13.54 5.33
N ILE A 252 1.91 13.67 4.20
CA ILE A 252 0.47 13.95 4.16
C ILE A 252 -0.31 12.81 4.83
N ALA A 253 0.02 11.55 4.52
CA ALA A 253 -0.60 10.39 5.14
C ALA A 253 -0.36 10.35 6.66
N GLU A 254 0.87 10.64 7.10
CA GLU A 254 1.22 10.74 8.52
C GLU A 254 0.40 11.83 9.24
N LEU A 255 0.23 13.00 8.62
CA LEU A 255 -0.59 14.09 9.18
C LEU A 255 -2.06 13.67 9.32
N GLN A 256 -2.64 13.00 8.33
CA GLN A 256 -4.02 12.50 8.41
C GLN A 256 -4.17 11.42 9.49
N LEU A 257 -3.18 10.53 9.68
CA LEU A 257 -3.17 9.56 10.78
C LEU A 257 -3.15 10.25 12.14
N LYS A 258 -2.26 11.24 12.32
CA LYS A 258 -2.18 12.03 13.56
C LYS A 258 -3.46 12.83 13.85
N ALA A 259 -4.10 13.37 12.82
CA ALA A 259 -5.40 14.04 12.95
C ALA A 259 -6.51 13.08 13.40
N CYS A 260 -6.36 11.77 13.17
CA CYS A 260 -7.23 10.72 13.69
C CYS A 260 -6.80 10.17 15.07
N GLY A 261 -5.77 10.75 15.72
CA GLY A 261 -5.29 10.31 17.03
C GLY A 261 -4.29 9.13 16.98
N ILE A 262 -3.83 8.71 15.81
CA ILE A 262 -2.83 7.65 15.65
C ILE A 262 -1.44 8.29 15.60
N TYR A 263 -0.70 8.23 16.70
CA TYR A 263 0.63 8.85 16.84
C TYR A 263 1.78 7.87 16.67
N GLN A 264 1.53 6.56 16.78
CA GLN A 264 2.51 5.50 16.57
C GLN A 264 2.59 5.18 15.07
N VAL A 265 3.29 6.05 14.32
CA VAL A 265 3.44 5.92 12.87
C VAL A 265 4.86 5.49 12.50
N HIS A 266 4.99 4.31 11.90
CA HIS A 266 6.23 3.72 11.45
C HIS A 266 6.37 3.92 9.94
N LYS A 267 7.39 4.67 9.51
CA LYS A 267 7.65 4.91 8.08
C LYS A 267 8.78 4.02 7.60
N SER A 268 8.59 3.31 6.49
CA SER A 268 9.64 2.51 5.87
C SER A 268 10.81 3.36 5.36
N GLY A 269 10.54 4.60 4.94
CA GLY A 269 11.52 5.48 4.30
C GLY A 269 11.98 5.00 2.92
N LEU A 270 11.33 3.98 2.37
CA LEU A 270 11.69 3.38 1.07
C LEU A 270 11.05 4.18 -0.08
N ASP A 271 11.88 4.61 -1.03
CA ASP A 271 11.45 5.34 -2.23
C ASP A 271 11.27 4.38 -3.41
N SER A 272 10.02 4.21 -3.84
CA SER A 272 9.69 3.34 -4.97
C SER A 272 10.27 3.80 -6.30
N HIS A 273 10.54 5.10 -6.45
CA HIS A 273 11.06 5.65 -7.69
C HIS A 273 12.58 5.48 -7.84
N SER A 274 13.34 5.73 -6.79
CA SER A 274 14.81 5.65 -6.85
C SER A 274 15.35 4.24 -6.58
N ASP A 275 14.62 3.40 -5.85
CA ASP A 275 15.01 2.03 -5.52
C ASP A 275 14.49 1.05 -6.60
N ALA A 276 15.42 0.45 -7.34
CA ALA A 276 15.11 -0.47 -8.45
C ALA A 276 14.40 -1.77 -7.99
N ARG A 277 14.43 -2.10 -6.69
CA ARG A 277 13.71 -3.25 -6.14
C ARG A 277 12.19 -3.09 -6.19
N PHE A 278 11.68 -1.87 -6.41
CA PHE A 278 10.25 -1.56 -6.41
C PHE A 278 9.75 -1.21 -7.81
N TYR A 279 8.45 -1.44 -8.04
CA TYR A 279 7.75 -0.88 -9.20
C TYR A 279 7.47 0.59 -9.00
N SER A 280 7.63 1.40 -10.06
CA SER A 280 7.29 2.82 -10.05
C SER A 280 6.62 3.23 -11.37
N TYR A 281 5.41 3.74 -11.26
CA TYR A 281 4.65 4.31 -12.37
C TYR A 281 5.30 5.59 -12.88
N ARG A 282 5.87 6.42 -12.00
CA ARG A 282 6.60 7.63 -12.36
C ARG A 282 7.84 7.28 -13.18
N ARG A 283 8.64 6.32 -12.73
CA ARG A 283 9.82 5.84 -13.47
C ARG A 283 9.42 5.26 -14.83
N GLN A 284 8.35 4.47 -14.90
CA GLN A 284 7.80 3.98 -16.16
C GLN A 284 7.47 5.11 -17.14
N THR A 285 6.72 6.14 -16.69
CA THR A 285 6.31 7.25 -17.56
C THR A 285 7.48 8.12 -18.00
N GLN A 286 8.47 8.37 -17.13
CA GLN A 286 9.69 9.10 -17.47
C GLN A 286 10.54 8.38 -18.51
N HIS A 287 10.60 7.07 -18.45
CA HIS A 287 11.33 6.23 -19.42
C HIS A 287 10.47 5.81 -20.62
N GLN A 288 9.24 6.32 -20.72
CA GLN A 288 8.30 6.02 -21.81
C GLN A 288 8.06 4.51 -22.00
N LEU A 289 8.14 3.73 -20.91
CA LEU A 289 7.84 2.30 -20.95
C LEU A 289 6.32 2.10 -21.05
N PRO A 290 5.84 1.10 -21.82
CA PRO A 290 4.43 0.91 -22.07
C PRO A 290 3.64 0.46 -20.82
N ALA A 291 4.31 -0.18 -19.86
CA ALA A 291 3.67 -0.66 -18.62
C ALA A 291 4.68 -0.83 -17.47
N THR A 292 4.15 -1.04 -16.28
CA THR A 292 4.91 -1.47 -15.09
C THR A 292 4.06 -2.37 -14.20
N GLY A 293 4.68 -3.26 -13.44
CA GLY A 293 4.00 -4.13 -12.49
C GLY A 293 3.47 -3.39 -11.25
N ARG A 294 2.92 -4.17 -10.32
CA ARG A 294 2.49 -3.71 -8.99
C ARG A 294 3.15 -4.57 -7.91
N MET A 295 3.74 -3.91 -6.92
CA MET A 295 4.10 -4.50 -5.64
C MET A 295 2.91 -4.43 -4.69
N ALA A 296 2.99 -5.13 -3.56
CA ALA A 296 1.97 -5.06 -2.52
C ALA A 296 2.60 -4.84 -1.15
N THR A 297 1.89 -4.08 -0.31
CA THR A 297 2.10 -4.04 1.13
C THR A 297 0.96 -4.80 1.78
N LEU A 298 1.28 -5.70 2.69
CA LEU A 298 0.30 -6.55 3.37
C LEU A 298 0.39 -6.35 4.87
N ILE A 299 -0.76 -6.52 5.54
CA ILE A 299 -0.86 -6.63 6.99
C ILE A 299 -1.70 -7.86 7.34
N PHE A 300 -1.29 -8.61 8.35
CA PHE A 300 -2.03 -9.74 8.92
C PHE A 300 -1.71 -9.91 10.40
N MET A 301 -2.56 -10.66 11.10
CA MET A 301 -2.38 -10.98 12.52
C MET A 301 -1.46 -12.20 12.65
N ASP A 302 -0.60 -12.20 13.69
CA ASP A 302 0.33 -13.28 14.01
C ASP A 302 -0.38 -14.44 14.70
#